data_8819f2b9eddcf00843fca0c90bc0f244
#
_entry.id   8819f2b9eddcf00843fca0c90bc0f244
#
_cell.length_a   1.000
_cell.length_b   1.000
_cell.length_c   1.000
_cell.angle_alpha   90.00
_cell.angle_beta   90.00
_cell.angle_gamma   90.00
#
_symmetry.space_group_name_H-M   'P 1'
#
loop_
_entity.id
_entity.type
_entity.pdbx_description
1 polymer ?
#
loop_
_entity_poly.entity_id
_entity_poly.type
_entity_poly.pdbx_seq_one_letter_code
_entity_poly.pdbx_strand_id
1 'polypeptide(L)'
;RQFHDTPGHIYQNYHAQIRLTVKLNFLVGLAREVCETIGTVKLPPVAAALCKMAAQAAAVENMMWGMEAKGSQWGKYFVPDRHAVYAAQTLPQEYYPIMINTLRELAGGALIMLPSSTEDLDHPELAAIAESVQVSADGRNAKDRIKMMKLVWDAVGSEFAGRHTQYEMFYAGAQFVTRGHSFRTYDWEKSAALIRTITDRYGR
;
A
#
# COMPACT_ATOMS: atom_id res chain seq x y z
N ARG A 1 -21.86 -20.63 -2.27
CA ARG A 1 -21.14 -21.84 -1.81
C ARG A 1 -20.12 -22.28 -2.85
N GLN A 2 -20.53 -22.59 -4.09
CA GLN A 2 -19.62 -23.05 -5.16
C GLN A 2 -18.42 -22.13 -5.43
N PHE A 3 -18.59 -20.80 -5.37
CA PHE A 3 -17.49 -19.85 -5.59
C PHE A 3 -16.38 -19.96 -4.55
N HIS A 4 -16.71 -20.24 -3.29
CA HIS A 4 -15.74 -20.44 -2.22
C HIS A 4 -15.14 -21.86 -2.18
N ASP A 5 -15.88 -22.82 -2.74
CA ASP A 5 -15.45 -24.24 -2.79
C ASP A 5 -14.54 -24.52 -4.00
N THR A 6 -14.42 -23.56 -4.93
CA THR A 6 -13.57 -23.64 -6.11
C THR A 6 -12.40 -22.65 -6.01
N PRO A 7 -11.38 -22.76 -6.87
CA PRO A 7 -10.28 -21.78 -6.94
C PRO A 7 -10.69 -20.36 -7.33
N GLY A 8 -11.92 -20.11 -7.77
CA GLY A 8 -12.38 -18.81 -8.23
C GLY A 8 -12.18 -17.70 -7.22
N HIS A 9 -12.52 -17.94 -5.95
CA HIS A 9 -12.29 -16.97 -4.87
C HIS A 9 -10.80 -16.73 -4.60
N ILE A 10 -9.96 -17.75 -4.72
CA ILE A 10 -8.51 -17.62 -4.54
C ILE A 10 -7.93 -16.76 -5.66
N TYR A 11 -8.28 -17.01 -6.91
CA TYR A 11 -7.78 -16.25 -8.05
C TYR A 11 -8.21 -14.78 -8.01
N GLN A 12 -9.45 -14.49 -7.64
CA GLN A 12 -9.91 -13.11 -7.49
C GLN A 12 -9.06 -12.35 -6.47
N ASN A 13 -8.75 -12.97 -5.35
CA ASN A 13 -7.99 -12.34 -4.28
C ASN A 13 -6.49 -12.30 -4.58
N TYR A 14 -5.95 -13.29 -5.26
CA TYR A 14 -4.59 -13.27 -5.79
C TYR A 14 -4.38 -12.13 -6.79
N HIS A 15 -5.28 -11.96 -7.76
CA HIS A 15 -5.24 -10.83 -8.69
C HIS A 15 -5.23 -9.48 -7.96
N ALA A 16 -6.00 -9.35 -6.88
CA ALA A 16 -6.01 -8.13 -6.07
C ALA A 16 -4.64 -7.86 -5.42
N GLN A 17 -3.89 -8.88 -5.01
CA GLN A 17 -2.56 -8.71 -4.43
C GLN A 17 -1.52 -8.26 -5.46
N ILE A 18 -1.57 -8.79 -6.68
CA ILE A 18 -0.71 -8.33 -7.79
C ILE A 18 -0.92 -6.83 -8.02
N ARG A 19 -2.17 -6.41 -8.14
CA ARG A 19 -2.54 -5.01 -8.33
C ARG A 19 -2.08 -4.12 -7.15
N LEU A 20 -2.25 -4.61 -5.93
CA LEU A 20 -1.86 -3.88 -4.73
C LEU A 20 -0.34 -3.71 -4.64
N THR A 21 0.46 -4.72 -5.01
CA THR A 21 1.93 -4.62 -5.09
C THR A 21 2.36 -3.45 -5.96
N VAL A 22 1.76 -3.29 -7.14
CA VAL A 22 2.05 -2.16 -8.05
C VAL A 22 1.68 -0.83 -7.40
N LYS A 23 0.50 -0.74 -6.74
CA LYS A 23 0.07 0.49 -6.06
C LYS A 23 0.98 0.88 -4.91
N LEU A 24 1.41 -0.07 -4.09
CA LEU A 24 2.27 0.23 -2.96
C LEU A 24 3.65 0.69 -3.41
N ASN A 25 4.21 0.09 -4.45
CA ASN A 25 5.46 0.55 -5.06
C ASN A 25 5.32 1.99 -5.60
N PHE A 26 4.20 2.30 -6.25
CA PHE A 26 3.90 3.67 -6.68
C PHE A 26 3.84 4.65 -5.49
N LEU A 27 3.14 4.30 -4.40
CA LEU A 27 3.02 5.16 -3.21
C LEU A 27 4.38 5.38 -2.52
N VAL A 28 5.22 4.35 -2.43
CA VAL A 28 6.58 4.45 -1.87
C VAL A 28 7.45 5.37 -2.73
N GLY A 29 7.43 5.19 -4.05
CA GLY A 29 8.15 6.07 -4.99
C GLY A 29 7.68 7.51 -4.87
N LEU A 30 6.38 7.74 -4.85
CA LEU A 30 5.79 9.07 -4.72
C LEU A 30 6.16 9.74 -3.38
N ALA A 31 6.13 9.00 -2.27
CA ALA A 31 6.55 9.50 -0.97
C ALA A 31 8.03 9.91 -0.95
N ARG A 32 8.90 9.13 -1.59
CA ARG A 32 10.32 9.47 -1.73
C ARG A 32 10.51 10.74 -2.52
N GLU A 33 9.88 10.88 -3.68
CA GLU A 33 9.95 12.05 -4.55
C GLU A 33 9.45 13.33 -3.84
N VAL A 34 8.36 13.23 -3.07
CA VAL A 34 7.86 14.33 -2.22
C VAL A 34 8.94 14.81 -1.26
N CYS A 35 9.57 13.89 -0.54
CA CYS A 35 10.59 14.22 0.45
C CYS A 35 11.86 14.81 -0.18
N GLU A 36 12.25 14.37 -1.37
CA GLU A 36 13.36 14.98 -2.15
C GLU A 36 13.00 16.40 -2.56
N THR A 37 11.81 16.59 -3.13
CA THR A 37 11.33 17.89 -3.59
C THR A 37 11.22 18.92 -2.46
N ILE A 38 10.75 18.49 -1.27
CA ILE A 38 10.66 19.37 -0.09
C ILE A 38 12.02 19.54 0.61
N GLY A 39 12.96 18.61 0.41
CA GLY A 39 14.27 18.63 1.04
C GLY A 39 14.33 17.97 2.42
N THR A 40 13.31 17.15 2.76
CA THR A 40 13.17 16.53 4.09
C THR A 40 13.72 15.11 4.18
N VAL A 41 14.11 14.52 3.07
CA VAL A 41 14.47 13.09 2.94
C VAL A 41 15.57 12.63 3.92
N LYS A 42 16.48 13.52 4.32
CA LYS A 42 17.58 13.21 5.25
C LYS A 42 17.21 13.36 6.73
N LEU A 43 16.00 13.85 7.04
CA LEU A 43 15.56 13.98 8.42
C LEU A 43 15.25 12.59 8.99
N PRO A 44 15.77 12.23 10.20
CA PRO A 44 15.59 10.89 10.76
C PRO A 44 14.14 10.42 10.85
N PRO A 45 13.13 11.22 11.29
CA PRO A 45 11.75 10.76 11.32
C PRO A 45 11.17 10.51 9.93
N VAL A 46 11.57 11.29 8.92
CA VAL A 46 11.15 11.10 7.52
C VAL A 46 11.75 9.82 6.95
N ALA A 47 13.05 9.59 7.17
CA ALA A 47 13.70 8.35 6.78
C ALA A 47 13.04 7.11 7.41
N ALA A 48 12.69 7.18 8.70
CA ALA A 48 11.96 6.11 9.38
C ALA A 48 10.58 5.84 8.78
N ALA A 49 9.82 6.90 8.43
CA ALA A 49 8.52 6.78 7.77
C ALA A 49 8.65 6.12 6.38
N LEU A 50 9.60 6.58 5.57
CA LEU A 50 9.87 5.99 4.25
C LEU A 50 10.31 4.52 4.34
N CYS A 51 11.18 4.18 5.31
CA CYS A 51 11.58 2.80 5.56
C CYS A 51 10.38 1.92 5.93
N LYS A 52 9.46 2.41 6.76
CA LYS A 52 8.24 1.67 7.13
C LYS A 52 7.35 1.43 5.91
N MET A 53 7.13 2.44 5.07
CA MET A 53 6.36 2.29 3.83
C MET A 53 7.01 1.27 2.89
N ALA A 54 8.32 1.34 2.70
CA ALA A 54 9.07 0.39 1.88
C ALA A 54 8.96 -1.05 2.41
N ALA A 55 9.06 -1.24 3.73
CA ALA A 55 8.91 -2.55 4.37
C ALA A 55 7.48 -3.11 4.18
N GLN A 56 6.45 -2.28 4.26
CA GLN A 56 5.06 -2.68 4.02
C GLN A 56 4.83 -3.10 2.56
N ALA A 57 5.39 -2.35 1.60
CA ALA A 57 5.33 -2.71 0.17
C ALA A 57 6.05 -4.04 -0.10
N ALA A 58 7.27 -4.20 0.43
CA ALA A 58 8.03 -5.43 0.31
C ALA A 58 7.31 -6.63 0.97
N ALA A 59 6.64 -6.43 2.10
CA ALA A 59 5.87 -7.49 2.75
C ALA A 59 4.73 -8.01 1.85
N VAL A 60 3.99 -7.10 1.19
CA VAL A 60 2.92 -7.49 0.26
C VAL A 60 3.47 -8.23 -0.96
N GLU A 61 4.57 -7.75 -1.54
CA GLU A 61 5.23 -8.41 -2.65
C GLU A 61 5.74 -9.81 -2.27
N ASN A 62 6.39 -9.95 -1.11
CA ASN A 62 6.86 -11.25 -0.62
C ASN A 62 5.70 -12.22 -0.28
N MET A 63 4.56 -11.70 0.20
CA MET A 63 3.36 -12.54 0.36
C MET A 63 2.85 -13.05 -0.99
N MET A 64 2.90 -12.23 -2.05
CA MET A 64 2.55 -12.66 -3.40
C MET A 64 3.48 -13.79 -3.88
N TRP A 65 4.79 -13.64 -3.77
CA TRP A 65 5.74 -14.71 -4.09
C TRP A 65 5.52 -15.97 -3.24
N GLY A 66 5.24 -15.79 -1.95
CA GLY A 66 4.99 -16.89 -1.03
C GLY A 66 3.74 -17.70 -1.38
N MET A 67 2.64 -17.04 -1.81
CA MET A 67 1.42 -17.76 -2.23
C MET A 67 1.60 -18.50 -3.56
N GLU A 68 2.45 -17.99 -4.45
CA GLU A 68 2.83 -18.68 -5.68
C GLU A 68 3.71 -19.90 -5.38
N ALA A 69 4.77 -19.72 -4.59
CA ALA A 69 5.72 -20.79 -4.25
C ALA A 69 5.08 -21.97 -3.52
N LYS A 70 4.00 -21.72 -2.74
CA LYS A 70 3.22 -22.76 -2.04
C LYS A 70 1.99 -23.22 -2.80
N GLY A 71 1.78 -22.73 -4.01
CA GLY A 71 0.66 -23.12 -4.84
C GLY A 71 0.64 -24.59 -5.19
N SER A 72 -0.49 -25.08 -5.65
CA SER A 72 -0.69 -26.48 -6.00
C SER A 72 -1.55 -26.66 -7.25
N GLN A 73 -1.52 -27.85 -7.84
CA GLN A 73 -2.37 -28.19 -8.99
C GLN A 73 -3.80 -28.49 -8.55
N TRP A 74 -4.76 -27.92 -9.29
CA TRP A 74 -6.17 -28.23 -9.21
C TRP A 74 -6.71 -28.52 -10.63
N GLY A 75 -6.79 -29.78 -10.99
CA GLY A 75 -7.03 -30.17 -12.37
C GLY A 75 -5.90 -29.68 -13.30
N LYS A 76 -6.26 -28.91 -14.32
CA LYS A 76 -5.31 -28.28 -15.26
C LYS A 76 -4.76 -26.93 -14.81
N TYR A 77 -5.21 -26.42 -13.66
CA TYR A 77 -4.86 -25.08 -13.17
C TYR A 77 -3.86 -25.16 -12.02
N PHE A 78 -2.89 -24.25 -12.00
CA PHE A 78 -2.05 -24.02 -10.84
C PHE A 78 -2.72 -22.95 -9.95
N VAL A 79 -2.95 -23.26 -8.69
CA VAL A 79 -3.69 -22.41 -7.75
C VAL A 79 -2.76 -21.90 -6.67
N PRO A 80 -2.67 -20.60 -6.43
CA PRO A 80 -1.91 -20.04 -5.31
C PRO A 80 -2.36 -20.60 -3.96
N ASP A 81 -1.46 -20.61 -2.98
CA ASP A 81 -1.77 -21.10 -1.64
C ASP A 81 -2.92 -20.31 -0.99
N ARG A 82 -3.96 -21.02 -0.61
CA ARG A 82 -5.20 -20.46 -0.06
C ARG A 82 -4.97 -19.64 1.21
N HIS A 83 -4.17 -20.19 2.14
CA HIS A 83 -3.93 -19.49 3.40
C HIS A 83 -3.12 -18.22 3.20
N ALA A 84 -2.06 -18.27 2.37
CA ALA A 84 -1.24 -17.11 2.05
C ALA A 84 -2.07 -15.99 1.38
N VAL A 85 -2.99 -16.36 0.46
CA VAL A 85 -3.94 -15.40 -0.15
C VAL A 85 -4.82 -14.74 0.92
N TYR A 86 -5.37 -15.50 1.86
CA TYR A 86 -6.25 -14.93 2.89
C TYR A 86 -5.49 -14.12 3.95
N ALA A 87 -4.26 -14.52 4.28
CA ALA A 87 -3.38 -13.70 5.10
C ALA A 87 -3.07 -12.35 4.42
N ALA A 88 -2.76 -12.41 3.12
CA ALA A 88 -2.52 -11.22 2.33
C ALA A 88 -3.76 -10.32 2.16
N GLN A 89 -4.98 -10.85 2.24
CA GLN A 89 -6.19 -10.00 2.29
C GLN A 89 -6.31 -9.20 3.59
N THR A 90 -5.89 -9.80 4.70
CA THR A 90 -6.07 -9.21 6.02
C THR A 90 -5.11 -8.06 6.26
N LEU A 91 -3.82 -8.24 6.01
CA LEU A 91 -2.77 -7.27 6.34
C LEU A 91 -2.80 -6.00 5.46
N PRO A 92 -2.92 -6.09 4.14
CA PRO A 92 -2.96 -4.92 3.27
C PRO A 92 -4.17 -4.01 3.48
N GLN A 93 -5.30 -4.50 3.95
CA GLN A 93 -6.44 -3.66 4.34
C GLN A 93 -6.07 -2.69 5.46
N GLU A 94 -5.10 -3.05 6.29
CA GLU A 94 -4.55 -2.20 7.35
C GLU A 94 -3.43 -1.29 6.80
N TYR A 95 -2.57 -1.80 5.92
CA TYR A 95 -1.40 -1.05 5.43
C TYR A 95 -1.78 0.11 4.52
N TYR A 96 -2.75 -0.09 3.62
CA TYR A 96 -3.07 0.92 2.61
C TYR A 96 -3.51 2.26 3.21
N PRO A 97 -4.49 2.35 4.12
CA PRO A 97 -4.86 3.63 4.74
C PRO A 97 -3.73 4.24 5.57
N ILE A 98 -2.87 3.42 6.20
CA ILE A 98 -1.70 3.91 6.93
C ILE A 98 -0.71 4.57 5.96
N MET A 99 -0.42 3.94 4.82
CA MET A 99 0.48 4.49 3.82
C MET A 99 -0.05 5.78 3.19
N ILE A 100 -1.36 5.87 2.93
CA ILE A 100 -2.01 7.09 2.45
C ILE A 100 -1.86 8.23 3.46
N ASN A 101 -2.09 7.96 4.74
CA ASN A 101 -1.93 8.98 5.79
C ASN A 101 -0.46 9.38 5.97
N THR A 102 0.47 8.43 5.93
CA THR A 102 1.91 8.73 5.98
C THR A 102 2.33 9.62 4.81
N LEU A 103 1.85 9.36 3.60
CA LEU A 103 2.14 10.22 2.44
C LEU A 103 1.57 11.64 2.61
N ARG A 104 0.37 11.80 3.20
CA ARG A 104 -0.19 13.12 3.56
C ARG A 104 0.69 13.86 4.56
N GLU A 105 1.16 13.18 5.61
CA GLU A 105 2.07 13.75 6.61
C GLU A 105 3.39 14.21 5.98
N LEU A 106 3.98 13.38 5.12
CA LEU A 106 5.22 13.69 4.41
C LEU A 106 5.09 14.87 3.45
N ALA A 107 3.96 14.99 2.78
CA ALA A 107 3.66 16.11 1.87
C ALA A 107 3.30 17.41 2.62
N GLY A 108 2.74 17.29 3.82
CA GLY A 108 2.41 18.42 4.70
C GLY A 108 1.59 19.50 4.01
N GLY A 109 1.89 20.76 4.31
CA GLY A 109 1.22 21.94 3.75
C GLY A 109 1.39 22.15 2.24
N ALA A 110 2.34 21.44 1.59
CA ALA A 110 2.58 21.59 0.16
C ALA A 110 1.34 21.22 -0.70
N LEU A 111 0.48 20.34 -0.19
CA LEU A 111 -0.78 19.98 -0.87
C LEU A 111 -1.85 21.06 -0.76
N ILE A 112 -1.82 21.90 0.27
CA ILE A 112 -2.78 23.00 0.47
C ILE A 112 -2.43 24.19 -0.42
N MET A 113 -1.14 24.38 -0.68
CA MET A 113 -0.62 25.53 -1.42
C MET A 113 -0.59 25.34 -2.94
N LEU A 114 -1.28 24.32 -3.45
CA LEU A 114 -1.37 24.08 -4.89
C LEU A 114 -2.36 25.04 -5.55
N PRO A 115 -2.04 25.58 -6.73
CA PRO A 115 -3.00 26.32 -7.52
C PRO A 115 -4.20 25.42 -7.88
N SER A 116 -5.40 26.00 -7.96
CA SER A 116 -6.62 25.27 -8.30
C SER A 116 -6.59 24.70 -9.72
N SER A 117 -6.05 25.50 -10.66
CA SER A 117 -5.86 25.11 -12.06
C SER A 117 -4.40 25.19 -12.48
N THR A 118 -4.00 24.35 -13.44
CA THR A 118 -2.71 24.49 -14.14
C THR A 118 -2.70 25.66 -15.12
N GLU A 119 -3.86 26.16 -15.51
CA GLU A 119 -4.02 27.36 -16.35
C GLU A 119 -3.48 28.63 -15.67
N ASP A 120 -3.45 28.66 -14.33
CA ASP A 120 -2.82 29.73 -13.58
C ASP A 120 -1.35 29.95 -13.97
N LEU A 121 -0.66 28.89 -14.41
CA LEU A 121 0.74 28.95 -14.85
C LEU A 121 0.92 29.48 -16.28
N ASP A 122 -0.16 29.59 -17.06
CA ASP A 122 -0.14 30.18 -18.40
C ASP A 122 -0.24 31.72 -18.34
N HIS A 123 -0.59 32.27 -17.15
CA HIS A 123 -0.60 33.72 -16.93
C HIS A 123 0.78 34.19 -16.44
N PRO A 124 1.50 35.07 -17.15
CA PRO A 124 2.89 35.42 -16.85
C PRO A 124 3.14 35.93 -15.42
N GLU A 125 2.24 36.73 -14.86
CA GLU A 125 2.36 37.26 -13.50
C GLU A 125 2.20 36.16 -12.46
N LEU A 126 1.23 35.24 -12.64
CA LEU A 126 0.99 34.14 -11.73
C LEU A 126 2.13 33.09 -11.82
N ALA A 127 2.63 32.85 -13.02
CA ALA A 127 3.79 31.99 -13.22
C ALA A 127 5.04 32.53 -12.50
N ALA A 128 5.29 33.85 -12.58
CA ALA A 128 6.41 34.50 -11.89
C ALA A 128 6.26 34.41 -10.36
N ILE A 129 5.06 34.58 -9.83
CA ILE A 129 4.76 34.39 -8.41
C ILE A 129 5.01 32.92 -8.01
N ALA A 130 4.50 31.97 -8.81
CA ALA A 130 4.71 30.55 -8.55
C ALA A 130 6.20 30.19 -8.48
N GLU A 131 7.02 30.67 -9.42
CA GLU A 131 8.47 30.45 -9.40
C GLU A 131 9.13 31.01 -8.14
N SER A 132 8.65 32.12 -7.60
CA SER A 132 9.19 32.72 -6.39
C SER A 132 8.87 32.00 -5.09
N VAL A 133 7.73 31.26 -5.04
CA VAL A 133 7.22 30.63 -3.80
C VAL A 133 7.21 29.10 -3.83
N GLN A 134 7.16 28.49 -5.02
CA GLN A 134 7.16 27.03 -5.18
C GLN A 134 8.58 26.48 -5.38
N VAL A 135 9.47 26.80 -4.43
CA VAL A 135 10.89 26.41 -4.49
C VAL A 135 11.05 24.92 -4.14
N SER A 136 11.86 24.21 -4.92
CA SER A 136 12.19 22.80 -4.71
C SER A 136 13.64 22.64 -4.25
N ALA A 137 13.87 21.74 -3.29
CA ALA A 137 15.21 21.42 -2.81
C ALA A 137 16.04 20.59 -3.81
N ASP A 138 15.38 19.87 -4.71
CA ASP A 138 15.97 19.03 -5.74
C ASP A 138 16.22 19.74 -7.08
N GLY A 139 15.97 21.06 -7.13
CA GLY A 139 16.21 21.91 -8.32
C GLY A 139 15.09 21.88 -9.37
N ARG A 140 13.95 21.26 -9.11
CA ARG A 140 12.77 21.36 -9.99
C ARG A 140 12.26 22.79 -10.06
N ASN A 141 11.83 23.24 -11.23
CA ASN A 141 11.09 24.49 -11.37
C ASN A 141 9.69 24.41 -10.74
N ALA A 142 9.01 25.54 -10.60
CA ALA A 142 7.67 25.59 -9.98
C ALA A 142 6.66 24.70 -10.72
N LYS A 143 6.66 24.69 -12.04
CA LYS A 143 5.73 23.89 -12.85
C LYS A 143 5.89 22.39 -12.58
N ASP A 144 7.12 21.89 -12.54
CA ASP A 144 7.39 20.46 -12.29
C ASP A 144 7.12 20.09 -10.82
N ARG A 145 7.40 20.99 -9.87
CA ARG A 145 6.99 20.81 -8.48
C ARG A 145 5.48 20.71 -8.34
N ILE A 146 4.72 21.65 -8.92
CA ILE A 146 3.26 21.67 -8.88
C ILE A 146 2.69 20.40 -9.51
N LYS A 147 3.22 19.97 -10.65
CA LYS A 147 2.84 18.73 -11.31
C LYS A 147 2.98 17.51 -10.39
N MET A 148 4.13 17.40 -9.72
CA MET A 148 4.41 16.31 -8.80
C MET A 148 3.47 16.34 -7.59
N MET A 149 3.23 17.52 -6.99
CA MET A 149 2.31 17.64 -5.86
C MET A 149 0.84 17.43 -6.26
N LYS A 150 0.44 17.75 -7.50
CA LYS A 150 -0.89 17.39 -8.02
C LYS A 150 -1.06 15.88 -8.17
N LEU A 151 -0.02 15.17 -8.60
CA LEU A 151 -0.04 13.69 -8.61
C LEU A 151 -0.20 13.12 -7.19
N VAL A 152 0.44 13.75 -6.20
CA VAL A 152 0.22 13.38 -4.79
C VAL A 152 -1.23 13.63 -4.37
N TRP A 153 -1.79 14.80 -4.74
CA TRP A 153 -3.18 15.12 -4.45
C TRP A 153 -4.13 14.09 -5.07
N ASP A 154 -3.91 13.70 -6.33
CA ASP A 154 -4.69 12.65 -6.99
C ASP A 154 -4.62 11.31 -6.24
N ALA A 155 -3.48 10.99 -5.66
CA ALA A 155 -3.28 9.74 -4.91
C ALA A 155 -3.89 9.76 -3.50
N VAL A 156 -3.99 10.93 -2.82
CA VAL A 156 -4.36 10.98 -1.39
C VAL A 156 -5.52 11.89 -1.05
N GLY A 157 -5.86 12.88 -1.88
CA GLY A 157 -6.81 13.96 -1.54
C GLY A 157 -8.02 14.07 -2.46
N SER A 158 -7.95 13.53 -3.67
CA SER A 158 -9.03 13.60 -4.65
C SER A 158 -10.21 12.66 -4.32
N GLU A 159 -11.33 12.83 -5.00
CA GLU A 159 -12.45 11.88 -4.94
C GLU A 159 -12.01 10.47 -5.36
N PHE A 160 -11.17 10.39 -6.38
CA PHE A 160 -10.58 9.13 -6.83
C PHE A 160 -9.76 8.46 -5.73
N ALA A 161 -8.91 9.22 -5.02
CA ALA A 161 -8.14 8.72 -3.88
C ALA A 161 -9.03 8.19 -2.76
N GLY A 162 -10.13 8.89 -2.46
CA GLY A 162 -11.12 8.45 -1.47
C GLY A 162 -11.77 7.13 -1.85
N ARG A 163 -12.20 6.97 -3.11
CA ARG A 163 -12.75 5.71 -3.63
C ARG A 163 -11.73 4.58 -3.61
N HIS A 164 -10.48 4.86 -3.97
CA HIS A 164 -9.41 3.87 -3.92
C HIS A 164 -9.09 3.40 -2.50
N THR A 165 -9.06 4.31 -1.55
CA THR A 165 -8.87 3.95 -0.14
C THR A 165 -10.01 3.06 0.35
N GLN A 166 -11.25 3.42 0.07
CA GLN A 166 -12.41 2.61 0.39
C GLN A 166 -12.36 1.24 -0.30
N TYR A 167 -11.96 1.20 -1.56
CA TYR A 167 -11.83 -0.04 -2.31
C TYR A 167 -10.78 -0.98 -1.69
N GLU A 168 -9.59 -0.51 -1.37
CA GLU A 168 -8.53 -1.35 -0.79
C GLU A 168 -8.90 -1.88 0.61
N MET A 169 -9.72 -1.14 1.34
CA MET A 169 -10.20 -1.58 2.65
C MET A 169 -11.32 -2.63 2.58
N PHE A 170 -12.11 -2.66 1.50
CA PHE A 170 -13.37 -3.42 1.46
C PHE A 170 -13.57 -4.30 0.23
N TYR A 171 -12.67 -4.32 -0.76
CA TYR A 171 -12.86 -5.12 -1.99
C TYR A 171 -13.10 -6.61 -1.72
N ALA A 172 -12.49 -7.15 -0.67
CA ALA A 172 -12.61 -8.54 -0.24
C ALA A 172 -13.68 -8.75 0.84
N GLY A 173 -14.42 -7.70 1.18
CA GLY A 173 -15.39 -7.68 2.26
C GLY A 173 -14.89 -6.97 3.51
N ALA A 174 -15.75 -6.89 4.54
CA ALA A 174 -15.40 -6.28 5.81
C ALA A 174 -14.24 -7.05 6.49
N GLN A 175 -13.43 -6.35 7.28
CA GLN A 175 -12.23 -6.91 7.91
C GLN A 175 -12.51 -8.18 8.75
N PHE A 176 -13.65 -8.25 9.44
CA PHE A 176 -13.99 -9.45 10.21
C PHE A 176 -14.23 -10.68 9.31
N VAL A 177 -14.69 -10.48 8.08
CA VAL A 177 -14.89 -11.55 7.09
C VAL A 177 -13.52 -12.06 6.60
N THR A 178 -12.61 -11.17 6.22
CA THR A 178 -11.27 -11.53 5.73
C THR A 178 -10.45 -12.19 6.84
N ARG A 179 -10.50 -11.66 8.06
CA ARG A 179 -9.89 -12.30 9.24
C ARG A 179 -10.47 -13.69 9.50
N GLY A 180 -11.79 -13.87 9.32
CA GLY A 180 -12.46 -15.17 9.42
C GLY A 180 -11.97 -16.18 8.36
N HIS A 181 -11.67 -15.74 7.13
CA HIS A 181 -11.06 -16.61 6.12
C HIS A 181 -9.65 -17.04 6.53
N SER A 182 -8.81 -16.11 6.96
CA SER A 182 -7.46 -16.41 7.46
C SER A 182 -7.48 -17.36 8.66
N PHE A 183 -8.36 -17.11 9.63
CA PHE A 183 -8.52 -17.97 10.80
C PHE A 183 -8.87 -19.42 10.43
N ARG A 184 -9.80 -19.63 9.50
CA ARG A 184 -10.26 -20.97 9.10
C ARG A 184 -9.23 -21.77 8.31
N THR A 185 -8.25 -21.09 7.68
CA THR A 185 -7.26 -21.74 6.81
C THR A 185 -5.88 -21.87 7.46
N TYR A 186 -5.66 -21.22 8.62
CA TYR A 186 -4.41 -21.35 9.35
C TYR A 186 -4.26 -22.76 9.97
N ASP A 187 -3.07 -23.28 9.94
CA ASP A 187 -2.73 -24.58 10.55
C ASP A 187 -2.51 -24.42 12.06
N TRP A 188 -3.63 -24.34 12.79
CA TRP A 188 -3.63 -24.21 14.25
C TRP A 188 -3.01 -25.42 14.94
N GLU A 189 -3.17 -26.63 14.36
CA GLU A 189 -2.64 -27.85 14.95
C GLU A 189 -1.11 -27.86 14.95
N LYS A 190 -0.48 -27.43 13.85
CA LYS A 190 0.98 -27.26 13.79
C LYS A 190 1.51 -26.37 14.91
N SER A 191 0.86 -25.22 15.14
CA SER A 191 1.26 -24.28 16.20
C SER A 191 1.01 -24.86 17.60
N ALA A 192 -0.12 -25.51 17.82
CA ALA A 192 -0.45 -26.16 19.09
C ALA A 192 0.51 -27.31 19.41
N ALA A 193 0.87 -28.12 18.42
CA ALA A 193 1.82 -29.22 18.58
C ALA A 193 3.20 -28.73 19.07
N LEU A 194 3.66 -27.58 18.54
CA LEU A 194 4.91 -26.95 19.02
C LEU A 194 4.83 -26.63 20.52
N ILE A 195 3.74 -26.01 20.96
CA ILE A 195 3.56 -25.65 22.37
C ILE A 195 3.49 -26.90 23.26
N ARG A 196 2.71 -27.93 22.85
CA ARG A 196 2.68 -29.22 23.58
C ARG A 196 4.07 -29.82 23.73
N THR A 197 4.86 -29.84 22.66
CA THR A 197 6.24 -30.35 22.67
C THR A 197 7.12 -29.63 23.72
N ILE A 198 6.91 -28.35 23.92
CA ILE A 198 7.66 -27.58 24.92
C ILE A 198 7.13 -27.84 26.32
N THR A 199 5.82 -27.78 26.53
CA THR A 199 5.20 -27.92 27.85
C THR A 199 5.40 -29.33 28.43
N ASP A 200 5.41 -30.37 27.58
CA ASP A 200 5.67 -31.75 28.01
C ASP A 200 7.09 -31.99 28.57
N ARG A 201 7.99 -31.01 28.34
CA ARG A 201 9.36 -31.04 28.87
C ARG A 201 9.49 -30.31 30.20
N TYR A 202 8.51 -29.50 30.59
CA TYR A 202 8.51 -28.85 31.89
C TYR A 202 8.17 -29.85 32.99
N GLY A 203 9.02 -29.97 34.01
CA GLY A 203 8.83 -30.89 35.14
C GLY A 203 9.50 -32.26 34.98
N ARG A 204 10.33 -32.44 33.95
CA ARG A 204 11.24 -33.60 33.85
C ARG A 204 12.60 -33.29 34.43
#